data_f54413f704c8876bfa2b773bc0103dee
#
_entry.id   f54413f704c8876bfa2b773bc0103dee
#
_cell.length_a   1.000
_cell.length_b   1.000
_cell.length_c   1.000
_cell.angle_alpha   90.00
_cell.angle_beta   90.00
_cell.angle_gamma   90.00
#
_symmetry.space_group_name_H-M   'P 1'
#
loop_
_entity.id
_entity.type
_entity.pdbx_description
1 polymer ?
#
loop_
_entity_poly.entity_id
_entity_poly.type
_entity_poly.pdbx_seq_one_letter_code
_entity_poly.pdbx_strand_id
1 'polypeptide(L)'
;MNSKLLPTISIIVLILLLTSSVSAGFFGEADSNTKNDDKTFIIGFDPQFPPFGFQDSNGEYTGFDVELAKEVARRNNWTFVAEPLIDWETKDNELDSGMIDCIWSEFTIDTREDKYTWSKPYFNNKQVFVVKDDSNISSIKDLKGKSIELQKSTSITNALETDNKTLADSFARMTDVDNYNTAYMDLKSGACDALIVDIGSANYHLNNNENNKTFKILDEELVSEKYGIAFKKGNDALRNQVQDTLDEMYADGTVDKIAQKYSAYGIPEGVITP
;
A
#
# COMPACT_ATOMS: atom_id res chain seq x y z
N MET A 1 -28.81 -16.57 69.80
CA MET A 1 -30.12 -17.24 69.71
C MET A 1 -30.46 -17.50 68.27
N ASN A 2 -30.68 -18.75 67.94
CA ASN A 2 -31.19 -19.35 66.70
C ASN A 2 -30.24 -19.47 65.48
N SER A 3 -29.65 -20.59 65.46
CA SER A 3 -29.17 -21.44 64.36
C SER A 3 -30.29 -21.79 63.38
N LYS A 4 -30.00 -21.86 62.04
CA LYS A 4 -30.67 -22.83 61.17
C LYS A 4 -29.69 -23.35 60.09
N LEU A 5 -29.64 -24.67 60.07
CA LEU A 5 -28.86 -25.57 59.27
C LEU A 5 -29.13 -25.49 57.76
N LEU A 6 -28.10 -25.73 56.98
CA LEU A 6 -28.14 -26.19 55.58
C LEU A 6 -28.62 -27.67 55.49
N PRO A 7 -29.23 -28.08 54.40
CA PRO A 7 -29.20 -29.46 53.96
C PRO A 7 -28.30 -29.63 52.73
N THR A 8 -27.40 -30.56 52.85
CA THR A 8 -26.60 -31.23 51.80
C THR A 8 -27.49 -32.03 50.88
N ILE A 9 -27.39 -31.82 49.57
CA ILE A 9 -27.99 -32.68 48.55
C ILE A 9 -26.89 -33.47 47.86
N SER A 10 -26.89 -34.79 48.15
CA SER A 10 -26.12 -35.82 47.44
C SER A 10 -26.70 -36.04 46.05
N ILE A 11 -25.90 -35.89 45.01
CA ILE A 11 -26.24 -36.33 43.66
C ILE A 11 -25.56 -37.66 43.39
N ILE A 12 -26.40 -38.68 43.22
CA ILE A 12 -26.04 -40.05 42.85
C ILE A 12 -25.74 -40.05 41.34
N VAL A 13 -24.53 -40.48 40.99
CA VAL A 13 -24.10 -40.70 39.59
C VAL A 13 -24.57 -42.12 39.21
N LEU A 14 -25.51 -42.19 38.27
CA LEU A 14 -25.95 -43.46 37.67
C LEU A 14 -25.14 -43.68 36.38
N ILE A 15 -24.21 -44.64 36.42
CA ILE A 15 -23.48 -45.14 35.27
C ILE A 15 -24.35 -46.15 34.53
N LEU A 16 -24.80 -45.86 33.33
CA LEU A 16 -25.41 -46.84 32.43
C LEU A 16 -24.37 -47.22 31.35
N LEU A 17 -23.86 -48.44 31.50
CA LEU A 17 -23.13 -49.16 30.45
C LEU A 17 -24.14 -49.69 29.43
N LEU A 18 -24.05 -49.28 28.20
CA LEU A 18 -24.68 -49.92 27.05
C LEU A 18 -23.63 -50.34 26.04
N THR A 19 -23.61 -51.65 25.86
CA THR A 19 -22.71 -52.41 24.99
C THR A 19 -23.10 -52.32 23.52
N SER A 20 -22.07 -52.06 22.71
CA SER A 20 -21.75 -52.52 21.33
C SER A 20 -22.87 -53.02 20.43
N SER A 21 -22.91 -52.39 19.24
CA SER A 21 -23.16 -53.14 17.99
C SER A 21 -22.24 -52.54 16.89
N VAL A 22 -21.28 -53.36 16.48
CA VAL A 22 -20.45 -53.12 15.29
C VAL A 22 -21.33 -53.35 14.08
N SER A 23 -21.53 -52.34 13.27
CA SER A 23 -21.96 -52.47 11.87
C SER A 23 -20.84 -51.99 10.98
N ALA A 24 -20.17 -52.94 10.35
CA ALA A 24 -19.31 -52.69 9.22
C ALA A 24 -20.17 -52.37 8.00
N GLY A 25 -19.87 -51.30 7.32
CA GLY A 25 -20.51 -51.07 6.04
C GLY A 25 -20.34 -49.64 5.52
N PHE A 26 -19.63 -49.56 4.44
CA PHE A 26 -19.47 -48.43 3.51
C PHE A 26 -18.34 -47.46 3.84
N PHE A 27 -17.19 -47.79 3.29
CA PHE A 27 -16.21 -46.80 2.83
C PHE A 27 -16.86 -45.97 1.70
N GLY A 28 -17.49 -44.88 2.04
CA GLY A 28 -17.72 -43.80 1.14
C GLY A 28 -16.42 -42.97 1.13
N GLU A 29 -15.79 -42.83 -0.03
CA GLU A 29 -14.74 -41.83 -0.23
C GLU A 29 -15.28 -40.49 0.26
N ALA A 30 -14.69 -40.00 1.35
CA ALA A 30 -14.88 -38.63 1.77
C ALA A 30 -14.24 -37.75 0.71
N ASP A 31 -15.07 -37.12 -0.08
CA ASP A 31 -14.72 -36.06 -0.97
C ASP A 31 -14.00 -34.98 -0.17
N SER A 32 -12.65 -35.01 -0.23
CA SER A 32 -11.78 -34.06 0.48
C SER A 32 -11.73 -32.73 -0.26
N ASN A 33 -12.89 -32.13 -0.51
CA ASN A 33 -12.95 -30.84 -1.19
C ASN A 33 -13.80 -29.82 -0.42
N THR A 34 -13.41 -29.59 0.85
CA THR A 34 -13.81 -28.38 1.59
C THR A 34 -12.58 -27.82 2.29
N LYS A 35 -11.65 -27.28 1.51
CA LYS A 35 -10.78 -26.22 1.99
C LYS A 35 -11.59 -24.94 1.96
N ASN A 36 -12.38 -24.68 2.97
CA ASN A 36 -12.67 -23.32 3.41
C ASN A 36 -11.47 -22.89 4.27
N ASP A 37 -10.35 -22.61 3.64
CA ASP A 37 -9.36 -21.75 4.26
C ASP A 37 -9.90 -20.32 4.09
N ASP A 38 -10.60 -19.82 5.09
CA ASP A 38 -10.99 -18.41 5.23
C ASP A 38 -9.72 -17.58 5.50
N LYS A 39 -8.76 -17.63 4.55
CA LYS A 39 -7.54 -16.85 4.66
C LYS A 39 -7.89 -15.38 4.48
N THR A 40 -7.52 -14.58 5.46
CA THR A 40 -7.53 -13.13 5.33
C THR A 40 -6.21 -12.68 4.67
N PHE A 41 -6.31 -11.77 3.72
CA PHE A 41 -5.16 -11.11 3.09
C PHE A 41 -5.21 -9.63 3.42
N ILE A 42 -4.24 -9.17 4.20
CA ILE A 42 -4.18 -7.82 4.76
C ILE A 42 -3.03 -7.06 4.10
N ILE A 43 -3.35 -6.04 3.33
CA ILE A 43 -2.33 -5.14 2.80
C ILE A 43 -2.18 -3.91 3.69
N GLY A 44 -0.94 -3.46 3.92
CA GLY A 44 -0.66 -2.14 4.49
C GLY A 44 -0.45 -1.13 3.36
N PHE A 45 -1.11 0.02 3.44
CA PHE A 45 -1.03 1.07 2.42
C PHE A 45 -1.17 2.48 3.01
N ASP A 46 -0.63 3.48 2.31
CA ASP A 46 -0.85 4.91 2.65
C ASP A 46 -2.22 5.36 2.14
N PRO A 47 -3.19 5.69 3.04
CA PRO A 47 -4.53 6.11 2.64
C PRO A 47 -4.60 7.55 2.13
N GLN A 48 -3.49 8.28 2.07
CA GLN A 48 -3.40 9.68 1.64
C GLN A 48 -2.51 9.85 0.40
N PHE A 49 -2.36 8.78 -0.39
CA PHE A 49 -1.50 8.77 -1.58
C PHE A 49 -2.27 8.44 -2.88
N PRO A 50 -3.26 9.27 -3.27
CA PRO A 50 -3.93 9.08 -4.54
C PRO A 50 -2.96 9.27 -5.74
N PRO A 51 -3.14 8.52 -6.83
CA PRO A 51 -4.22 7.61 -7.15
C PRO A 51 -3.96 6.15 -6.77
N PHE A 52 -2.91 5.83 -6.00
CA PHE A 52 -2.50 4.47 -5.65
C PHE A 52 -3.29 3.91 -4.46
N GLY A 53 -3.35 4.67 -3.35
CA GLY A 53 -4.12 4.36 -2.15
C GLY A 53 -4.80 5.59 -1.59
N PHE A 54 -6.11 5.58 -1.45
CA PHE A 54 -6.86 6.71 -0.89
C PHE A 54 -8.28 6.31 -0.48
N GLN A 55 -8.96 7.21 0.22
CA GLN A 55 -10.36 7.06 0.56
C GLN A 55 -11.22 7.84 -0.41
N ASP A 56 -12.23 7.19 -0.99
CA ASP A 56 -13.17 7.83 -1.91
C ASP A 56 -14.21 8.68 -1.19
N SER A 57 -15.12 9.31 -1.93
CA SER A 57 -16.19 10.16 -1.37
C SER A 57 -17.22 9.40 -0.52
N ASN A 58 -17.26 8.06 -0.58
CA ASN A 58 -18.13 7.20 0.22
C ASN A 58 -17.43 6.71 1.50
N GLY A 59 -16.16 7.04 1.66
CA GLY A 59 -15.34 6.58 2.78
C GLY A 59 -14.72 5.20 2.55
N GLU A 60 -14.77 4.66 1.32
CA GLU A 60 -14.19 3.36 0.99
C GLU A 60 -12.75 3.52 0.52
N TYR A 61 -11.87 2.59 0.93
CA TYR A 61 -10.49 2.56 0.45
C TYR A 61 -10.42 2.03 -0.98
N THR A 62 -9.74 2.78 -1.83
CA THR A 62 -9.60 2.54 -3.26
C THR A 62 -8.24 3.05 -3.76
N GLY A 63 -7.99 2.94 -5.06
CA GLY A 63 -6.76 3.32 -5.71
C GLY A 63 -6.19 2.16 -6.51
N PHE A 64 -5.21 2.45 -7.37
CA PHE A 64 -4.66 1.45 -8.27
C PHE A 64 -4.12 0.23 -7.52
N ASP A 65 -3.31 0.45 -6.47
CA ASP A 65 -2.71 -0.63 -5.68
C ASP A 65 -3.76 -1.41 -4.87
N VAL A 66 -4.69 -0.70 -4.23
CA VAL A 66 -5.77 -1.30 -3.45
C VAL A 66 -6.68 -2.16 -4.32
N GLU A 67 -7.01 -1.71 -5.54
CA GLU A 67 -7.85 -2.48 -6.47
C GLU A 67 -7.13 -3.71 -7.02
N LEU A 68 -5.82 -3.62 -7.32
CA LEU A 68 -5.03 -4.79 -7.70
C LEU A 68 -5.01 -5.83 -6.58
N ALA A 69 -4.75 -5.41 -5.34
CA ALA A 69 -4.70 -6.29 -4.17
C ALA A 69 -6.07 -6.94 -3.89
N LYS A 70 -7.15 -6.18 -4.00
CA LYS A 70 -8.52 -6.67 -3.86
C LYS A 70 -8.85 -7.75 -4.88
N GLU A 71 -8.43 -7.57 -6.13
CA GLU A 71 -8.64 -8.56 -7.19
C GLU A 71 -7.80 -9.82 -6.98
N VAL A 72 -6.54 -9.67 -6.51
CA VAL A 72 -5.69 -10.80 -6.12
C VAL A 72 -6.36 -11.62 -5.01
N ALA A 73 -6.87 -10.97 -3.96
CA ALA A 73 -7.58 -11.66 -2.88
C ALA A 73 -8.82 -12.40 -3.40
N ARG A 74 -9.62 -11.75 -4.27
CA ARG A 74 -10.81 -12.34 -4.88
C ARG A 74 -10.48 -13.62 -5.67
N ARG A 75 -9.43 -13.61 -6.49
CA ARG A 75 -9.02 -14.77 -7.30
C ARG A 75 -8.52 -15.94 -6.45
N ASN A 76 -7.92 -15.64 -5.33
CA ASN A 76 -7.43 -16.64 -4.38
C ASN A 76 -8.50 -17.11 -3.38
N ASN A 77 -9.72 -16.58 -3.47
CA ASN A 77 -10.80 -16.82 -2.50
C ASN A 77 -10.41 -16.46 -1.06
N TRP A 78 -9.70 -15.33 -0.91
CA TRP A 78 -9.31 -14.76 0.39
C TRP A 78 -10.25 -13.61 0.79
N THR A 79 -10.41 -13.42 2.10
CA THR A 79 -11.03 -12.20 2.64
C THR A 79 -10.02 -11.06 2.55
N PHE A 80 -10.37 -10.00 1.81
CA PHE A 80 -9.51 -8.83 1.63
C PHE A 80 -9.68 -7.82 2.76
N VAL A 81 -8.56 -7.31 3.28
CA VAL A 81 -8.50 -6.18 4.21
C VAL A 81 -7.46 -5.19 3.74
N ALA A 82 -7.86 -3.92 3.61
CA ALA A 82 -6.94 -2.80 3.39
C ALA A 82 -6.69 -2.09 4.72
N GLU A 83 -5.49 -2.26 5.30
CA GLU A 83 -5.09 -1.65 6.56
C GLU A 83 -4.39 -0.31 6.29
N PRO A 84 -4.99 0.82 6.70
CA PRO A 84 -4.41 2.14 6.46
C PRO A 84 -3.23 2.41 7.40
N LEU A 85 -2.06 2.63 6.86
CA LEU A 85 -0.87 3.05 7.59
C LEU A 85 -0.89 4.58 7.75
N ILE A 86 -1.51 5.05 8.83
CA ILE A 86 -1.66 6.50 9.11
C ILE A 86 -0.30 7.14 9.38
N ASP A 87 0.62 6.42 10.00
CA ASP A 87 2.02 6.80 10.12
C ASP A 87 2.87 5.86 9.27
N TRP A 88 3.35 6.38 8.14
CA TRP A 88 4.15 5.58 7.19
C TRP A 88 5.43 4.98 7.80
N GLU A 89 5.93 5.54 8.90
CA GLU A 89 7.10 4.99 9.59
C GLU A 89 6.83 3.65 10.28
N THR A 90 5.55 3.30 10.56
CA THR A 90 5.18 2.04 11.23
C THR A 90 5.17 0.82 10.31
N LYS A 91 5.21 1.01 8.99
CA LYS A 91 5.06 -0.05 7.98
C LYS A 91 5.90 -1.31 8.22
N ASP A 92 7.16 -1.12 8.62
CA ASP A 92 8.08 -2.23 8.88
C ASP A 92 7.67 -3.04 10.12
N ASN A 93 7.30 -2.33 11.19
CA ASN A 93 6.87 -2.97 12.43
C ASN A 93 5.57 -3.76 12.24
N GLU A 94 4.65 -3.23 11.43
CA GLU A 94 3.38 -3.90 11.15
C GLU A 94 3.58 -5.13 10.25
N LEU A 95 4.48 -5.04 9.27
CA LEU A 95 4.86 -6.18 8.46
C LEU A 95 5.59 -7.26 9.27
N ASP A 96 6.54 -6.85 10.11
CA ASP A 96 7.35 -7.78 10.92
C ASP A 96 6.53 -8.47 12.01
N SER A 97 5.56 -7.78 12.60
CA SER A 97 4.64 -8.35 13.59
C SER A 97 3.57 -9.25 12.97
N GLY A 98 3.34 -9.17 11.65
CA GLY A 98 2.29 -9.90 10.96
C GLY A 98 0.90 -9.27 11.10
N MET A 99 0.81 -7.98 11.45
CA MET A 99 -0.43 -7.21 11.42
C MET A 99 -0.88 -6.97 9.97
N ILE A 100 0.08 -6.87 9.04
CA ILE A 100 -0.14 -6.86 7.60
C ILE A 100 0.63 -8.00 6.95
N ASP A 101 0.12 -8.53 5.84
CA ASP A 101 0.75 -9.59 5.06
C ASP A 101 1.80 -9.06 4.09
N CYS A 102 1.59 -7.85 3.58
CA CYS A 102 2.50 -7.14 2.69
C CYS A 102 2.28 -5.63 2.75
N ILE A 103 3.30 -4.88 2.33
CA ILE A 103 3.18 -3.46 2.00
C ILE A 103 2.89 -3.38 0.50
N TRP A 104 1.71 -2.87 0.14
CA TRP A 104 1.30 -2.67 -1.24
C TRP A 104 0.76 -1.25 -1.40
N SER A 105 1.67 -0.34 -1.68
CA SER A 105 1.42 1.10 -1.65
C SER A 105 2.58 1.84 -2.29
N GLU A 106 2.57 1.99 -3.63
CA GLU A 106 3.61 2.74 -4.38
C GLU A 106 5.03 2.55 -3.83
N PHE A 107 5.36 1.32 -3.41
CA PHE A 107 6.53 1.07 -2.58
C PHE A 107 7.76 0.75 -3.44
N THR A 108 8.73 1.68 -3.41
CA THR A 108 9.96 1.64 -4.20
C THR A 108 10.87 0.49 -3.79
N ILE A 109 11.25 -0.35 -4.77
CA ILE A 109 12.22 -1.44 -4.60
C ILE A 109 13.62 -0.88 -4.43
N ASP A 110 13.98 0.10 -5.27
CA ASP A 110 15.34 0.66 -5.39
C ASP A 110 15.86 1.07 -4.00
N THR A 111 17.10 0.66 -3.70
CA THR A 111 17.77 0.82 -2.40
C THR A 111 17.24 -0.02 -1.23
N ARG A 112 16.24 -0.88 -1.45
CA ARG A 112 15.61 -1.74 -0.42
C ARG A 112 15.56 -3.21 -0.83
N GLU A 113 16.27 -3.61 -1.89
CA GLU A 113 16.23 -4.94 -2.51
C GLU A 113 16.47 -6.05 -1.49
N ASP A 114 17.43 -5.85 -0.59
CA ASP A 114 17.80 -6.86 0.41
C ASP A 114 16.91 -6.87 1.66
N LYS A 115 16.07 -5.86 1.84
CA LYS A 115 15.29 -5.69 3.08
C LYS A 115 14.05 -6.59 3.12
N TYR A 116 13.41 -6.79 1.98
CA TYR A 116 12.14 -7.51 1.88
C TYR A 116 12.23 -8.71 0.94
N THR A 117 11.20 -9.53 0.90
CA THR A 117 10.92 -10.43 -0.21
C THR A 117 9.99 -9.68 -1.16
N TRP A 118 10.45 -9.38 -2.37
CA TRP A 118 9.74 -8.55 -3.33
C TRP A 118 8.96 -9.35 -4.37
N SER A 119 7.84 -8.82 -4.83
CA SER A 119 7.24 -9.19 -6.11
C SER A 119 8.17 -8.80 -7.27
N LYS A 120 7.84 -9.22 -8.49
CA LYS A 120 8.35 -8.52 -9.68
C LYS A 120 7.90 -7.05 -9.62
N PRO A 121 8.69 -6.10 -10.17
CA PRO A 121 8.23 -4.72 -10.27
C PRO A 121 6.97 -4.65 -11.16
N TYR A 122 5.97 -3.86 -10.74
CA TYR A 122 4.71 -3.73 -11.46
C TYR A 122 4.47 -2.33 -12.03
N PHE A 123 5.25 -1.34 -11.57
CA PHE A 123 5.06 0.06 -11.97
C PHE A 123 6.38 0.81 -12.08
N ASN A 124 6.56 1.61 -13.16
CA ASN A 124 7.64 2.57 -13.30
C ASN A 124 7.17 3.93 -12.78
N ASN A 125 7.84 4.45 -11.80
CA ASN A 125 7.57 5.76 -11.22
C ASN A 125 8.64 6.78 -11.57
N LYS A 126 8.29 8.05 -11.45
CA LYS A 126 9.19 9.19 -11.53
C LYS A 126 8.93 10.11 -10.35
N GLN A 127 10.00 10.52 -9.69
CA GLN A 127 9.96 11.62 -8.73
C GLN A 127 10.13 12.94 -9.48
N VAL A 128 9.20 13.85 -9.27
CA VAL A 128 9.14 15.14 -9.97
C VAL A 128 9.04 16.29 -8.99
N PHE A 129 9.35 17.49 -9.46
CA PHE A 129 9.11 18.72 -8.70
C PHE A 129 7.77 19.34 -9.09
N VAL A 130 6.97 19.65 -8.09
CA VAL A 130 5.73 20.44 -8.24
C VAL A 130 5.95 21.81 -7.64
N VAL A 131 5.59 22.84 -8.37
CA VAL A 131 5.71 24.25 -7.98
C VAL A 131 4.38 24.98 -8.25
N LYS A 132 4.23 26.17 -7.69
CA LYS A 132 3.07 27.01 -8.05
C LYS A 132 3.15 27.40 -9.53
N ASP A 133 2.01 27.40 -10.22
CA ASP A 133 1.94 27.76 -11.65
C ASP A 133 2.42 29.20 -11.93
N ASP A 134 2.11 30.11 -11.01
CA ASP A 134 2.50 31.52 -11.08
C ASP A 134 3.94 31.80 -10.60
N SER A 135 4.70 30.77 -10.18
CA SER A 135 6.09 30.95 -9.77
C SER A 135 7.03 31.14 -10.94
N ASN A 136 8.14 31.82 -10.69
CA ASN A 136 9.23 31.99 -11.67
C ASN A 136 10.14 30.76 -11.78
N ILE A 137 9.80 29.64 -11.08
CA ILE A 137 10.54 28.37 -11.12
C ILE A 137 10.10 27.62 -12.38
N SER A 138 11.01 27.32 -13.27
CA SER A 138 10.76 26.64 -14.55
C SER A 138 11.67 25.42 -14.78
N SER A 139 12.71 25.27 -13.96
CA SER A 139 13.68 24.17 -14.06
C SER A 139 14.23 23.81 -12.68
N ILE A 140 14.87 22.63 -12.56
CA ILE A 140 15.56 22.20 -11.33
C ILE A 140 16.63 23.22 -10.90
N LYS A 141 17.26 23.92 -11.84
CA LYS A 141 18.28 24.95 -11.53
C LYS A 141 17.73 26.14 -10.75
N ASP A 142 16.44 26.45 -10.93
CA ASP A 142 15.78 27.57 -10.26
C ASP A 142 15.44 27.22 -8.79
N LEU A 143 15.59 25.95 -8.40
CA LEU A 143 15.36 25.48 -7.03
C LEU A 143 16.52 25.81 -6.07
N LYS A 144 17.64 26.29 -6.59
CA LYS A 144 18.76 26.74 -5.73
C LYS A 144 18.30 27.85 -4.78
N GLY A 145 18.51 27.64 -3.48
CA GLY A 145 18.11 28.57 -2.43
C GLY A 145 16.61 28.59 -2.14
N LYS A 146 15.86 27.59 -2.61
CA LYS A 146 14.42 27.40 -2.37
C LYS A 146 14.15 26.46 -1.21
N SER A 147 12.96 26.56 -0.63
CA SER A 147 12.45 25.65 0.39
C SER A 147 11.66 24.52 -0.28
N ILE A 148 12.06 23.29 0.02
CA ILE A 148 11.51 22.06 -0.57
C ILE A 148 10.83 21.24 0.51
N GLU A 149 9.69 20.65 0.18
CA GLU A 149 9.01 19.66 1.04
C GLU A 149 8.87 18.32 0.35
N LEU A 150 8.95 17.24 1.14
CA LEU A 150 8.78 15.85 0.71
C LEU A 150 8.19 15.04 1.87
N GLN A 151 7.55 13.93 1.55
CA GLN A 151 7.06 13.02 2.60
C GLN A 151 8.22 12.28 3.25
N LYS A 152 8.20 12.20 4.59
CA LYS A 152 9.22 11.50 5.38
C LYS A 152 9.27 10.00 5.07
N SER A 153 10.44 9.38 5.27
CA SER A 153 10.65 7.92 5.16
C SER A 153 10.32 7.32 3.79
N THR A 154 10.40 8.14 2.73
CA THR A 154 10.27 7.70 1.34
C THR A 154 11.63 7.38 0.71
N SER A 155 11.64 6.83 -0.52
CA SER A 155 12.87 6.54 -1.30
C SER A 155 13.66 7.79 -1.62
N ILE A 156 12.97 8.90 -1.83
CA ILE A 156 13.58 10.17 -2.26
C ILE A 156 14.53 10.74 -1.22
N THR A 157 14.30 10.53 0.07
CA THR A 157 15.23 10.97 1.12
C THR A 157 16.62 10.38 0.90
N ASN A 158 16.72 9.07 0.63
CA ASN A 158 17.99 8.42 0.33
C ASN A 158 18.62 8.94 -0.97
N ALA A 159 17.82 9.13 -2.04
CA ALA A 159 18.33 9.65 -3.30
C ALA A 159 18.92 11.07 -3.17
N LEU A 160 18.34 11.89 -2.30
CA LEU A 160 18.84 13.24 -1.98
C LEU A 160 20.06 13.24 -1.08
N GLU A 161 20.26 12.21 -0.27
CA GLU A 161 21.45 12.05 0.56
C GLU A 161 22.66 11.46 -0.20
N THR A 162 22.41 10.80 -1.32
CA THR A 162 23.40 10.09 -2.13
C THR A 162 23.59 10.74 -3.52
N ASP A 163 22.91 10.24 -4.52
CA ASP A 163 23.12 10.60 -5.94
C ASP A 163 22.77 12.05 -6.26
N ASN A 164 21.80 12.63 -5.55
CA ASN A 164 21.32 13.99 -5.74
C ASN A 164 21.77 14.96 -4.63
N LYS A 165 22.80 14.57 -3.85
CA LYS A 165 23.27 15.38 -2.73
C LYS A 165 23.68 16.79 -3.10
N THR A 166 24.33 16.99 -4.24
CA THR A 166 24.74 18.33 -4.69
C THR A 166 23.52 19.23 -4.94
N LEU A 167 22.45 18.66 -5.46
CA LEU A 167 21.19 19.38 -5.63
C LEU A 167 20.56 19.70 -4.27
N ALA A 168 20.46 18.70 -3.39
CA ALA A 168 19.91 18.85 -2.05
C ALA A 168 20.65 19.93 -1.24
N ASP A 169 21.98 19.92 -1.29
CA ASP A 169 22.83 20.94 -0.62
C ASP A 169 22.65 22.35 -1.20
N SER A 170 22.07 22.49 -2.38
CA SER A 170 21.77 23.79 -3.00
C SER A 170 20.47 24.42 -2.50
N PHE A 171 19.57 23.66 -1.90
CA PHE A 171 18.33 24.16 -1.34
C PHE A 171 18.56 25.00 -0.09
N ALA A 172 17.70 25.97 0.18
CA ALA A 172 17.77 26.73 1.42
C ALA A 172 17.30 25.89 2.61
N ARG A 173 16.32 25.02 2.37
CA ARG A 173 15.73 24.13 3.38
C ARG A 173 15.06 22.94 2.71
N MET A 174 15.19 21.76 3.32
CA MET A 174 14.31 20.63 3.09
C MET A 174 13.50 20.36 4.35
N THR A 175 12.24 20.05 4.21
CA THR A 175 11.33 19.76 5.33
C THR A 175 10.58 18.49 5.03
N ASP A 176 10.63 17.55 5.97
CA ASP A 176 9.83 16.34 5.93
C ASP A 176 8.42 16.65 6.43
N VAL A 177 7.41 16.16 5.69
CA VAL A 177 6.00 16.24 6.08
C VAL A 177 5.42 14.84 6.28
N ASP A 178 4.36 14.74 7.05
CA ASP A 178 3.71 13.46 7.32
C ASP A 178 2.96 12.91 6.09
N ASN A 179 2.40 13.81 5.27
CA ASN A 179 1.64 13.45 4.08
C ASN A 179 1.61 14.58 3.05
N TYR A 180 1.32 14.23 1.79
CA TYR A 180 1.29 15.20 0.70
C TYR A 180 0.11 16.17 0.74
N ASN A 181 -1.00 15.86 1.40
CA ASN A 181 -2.10 16.83 1.56
C ASN A 181 -1.61 18.07 2.30
N THR A 182 -0.81 17.90 3.36
CA THR A 182 -0.16 19.01 4.07
C THR A 182 0.82 19.76 3.17
N ALA A 183 1.70 19.04 2.46
CA ALA A 183 2.66 19.63 1.55
C ALA A 183 2.01 20.51 0.45
N TYR A 184 0.94 20.03 -0.17
CA TYR A 184 0.21 20.83 -1.18
C TYR A 184 -0.48 22.06 -0.58
N MET A 185 -0.95 22.02 0.67
CA MET A 185 -1.45 23.20 1.37
C MET A 185 -0.33 24.21 1.63
N ASP A 186 0.84 23.74 2.03
CA ASP A 186 2.02 24.58 2.28
C ASP A 186 2.54 25.21 0.99
N LEU A 187 2.62 24.44 -0.09
CA LEU A 187 2.96 24.99 -1.41
C LEU A 187 1.94 26.04 -1.87
N LYS A 188 0.65 25.79 -1.72
CA LYS A 188 -0.40 26.73 -2.08
C LYS A 188 -0.32 28.03 -1.29
N SER A 189 -0.03 27.94 0.01
CA SER A 189 0.11 29.11 0.90
C SER A 189 1.41 29.87 0.68
N GLY A 190 2.43 29.25 0.07
CA GLY A 190 3.78 29.78 -0.10
C GLY A 190 4.68 29.52 1.12
N ALA A 191 4.34 28.58 2.00
CA ALA A 191 5.19 28.15 3.10
C ALA A 191 6.41 27.36 2.60
N CYS A 192 6.27 26.69 1.44
CA CYS A 192 7.40 26.14 0.68
C CYS A 192 7.34 26.61 -0.79
N ASP A 193 8.44 26.44 -1.52
CA ASP A 193 8.58 26.84 -2.92
C ASP A 193 8.30 25.70 -3.89
N ALA A 194 8.60 24.45 -3.50
CA ALA A 194 8.38 23.26 -4.30
C ALA A 194 8.19 22.01 -3.45
N LEU A 195 7.53 20.99 -4.05
CA LEU A 195 7.41 19.65 -3.52
C LEU A 195 8.21 18.68 -4.37
N ILE A 196 8.72 17.61 -3.76
CA ILE A 196 9.16 16.42 -4.48
C ILE A 196 8.11 15.33 -4.24
N VAL A 197 7.57 14.77 -5.32
CA VAL A 197 6.46 13.82 -5.24
C VAL A 197 6.43 12.93 -6.47
N ASP A 198 5.77 11.78 -6.34
CA ASP A 198 5.53 10.83 -7.43
C ASP A 198 4.65 11.43 -8.52
N ILE A 199 4.99 11.15 -9.79
CA ILE A 199 4.30 11.73 -10.96
C ILE A 199 2.79 11.42 -10.96
N GLY A 200 2.37 10.22 -10.53
CA GLY A 200 0.96 9.86 -10.46
C GLY A 200 0.20 10.71 -9.44
N SER A 201 0.79 10.93 -8.26
CA SER A 201 0.23 11.80 -7.23
C SER A 201 0.22 13.27 -7.67
N ALA A 202 1.30 13.73 -8.33
CA ALA A 202 1.34 15.08 -8.91
C ALA A 202 0.18 15.30 -9.89
N ASN A 203 -0.01 14.39 -10.84
CA ASN A 203 -1.10 14.46 -11.81
C ASN A 203 -2.48 14.43 -11.15
N TYR A 204 -2.65 13.62 -10.10
CA TYR A 204 -3.91 13.58 -9.36
C TYR A 204 -4.25 14.95 -8.76
N HIS A 205 -3.30 15.57 -8.08
CA HIS A 205 -3.51 16.87 -7.46
C HIS A 205 -3.69 18.01 -8.47
N LEU A 206 -3.01 17.94 -9.63
CA LEU A 206 -3.20 18.92 -10.70
C LEU A 206 -4.59 18.82 -11.32
N ASN A 207 -5.07 17.57 -11.59
CA ASN A 207 -6.34 17.37 -12.30
C ASN A 207 -7.58 17.56 -11.39
N ASN A 208 -7.45 17.35 -10.08
CA ASN A 208 -8.55 17.50 -9.14
C ASN A 208 -8.63 18.87 -8.46
N ASN A 209 -7.74 19.80 -8.75
CA ASN A 209 -7.88 21.17 -8.30
C ASN A 209 -8.92 21.91 -9.16
N GLU A 210 -9.95 22.47 -8.51
CA GLU A 210 -11.08 23.17 -9.13
C GLU A 210 -10.67 24.30 -10.10
N ASN A 211 -9.40 24.70 -10.12
CA ASN A 211 -8.86 25.76 -10.96
C ASN A 211 -7.69 25.35 -11.86
N ASN A 212 -7.44 24.10 -12.18
CA ASN A 212 -6.42 23.57 -13.12
C ASN A 212 -5.12 24.39 -13.35
N LYS A 213 -4.83 25.40 -12.54
CA LYS A 213 -3.75 26.40 -12.68
C LYS A 213 -3.08 26.76 -11.36
N THR A 214 -3.26 25.96 -10.32
CA THR A 214 -2.62 26.25 -9.02
C THR A 214 -1.17 25.80 -9.00
N PHE A 215 -0.89 24.68 -9.64
CA PHE A 215 0.42 24.03 -9.64
C PHE A 215 0.83 23.62 -11.05
N LYS A 216 2.14 23.47 -11.26
CA LYS A 216 2.74 22.85 -12.43
C LYS A 216 3.84 21.88 -12.02
N ILE A 217 4.05 20.86 -12.84
CA ILE A 217 5.15 19.92 -12.71
C ILE A 217 6.30 20.47 -13.56
N LEU A 218 7.54 20.39 -13.05
CA LEU A 218 8.72 20.69 -13.86
C LEU A 218 8.96 19.56 -14.86
N ASP A 219 9.42 19.90 -16.05
CA ASP A 219 9.65 18.91 -17.13
C ASP A 219 10.77 17.91 -16.80
N GLU A 220 11.71 18.29 -15.93
CA GLU A 220 12.86 17.47 -15.54
C GLU A 220 12.44 16.51 -14.40
N GLU A 221 12.64 15.22 -14.60
CA GLU A 221 12.50 14.23 -13.52
C GLU A 221 13.73 14.24 -12.61
N LEU A 222 13.54 14.00 -11.32
CA LEU A 222 14.62 13.89 -10.35
C LEU A 222 15.20 12.48 -10.31
N VAL A 223 14.32 11.48 -10.20
CA VAL A 223 14.65 10.05 -10.09
C VAL A 223 13.60 9.24 -10.82
N SER A 224 14.04 8.17 -11.51
CA SER A 224 13.20 7.09 -11.99
C SER A 224 13.36 5.89 -11.05
N GLU A 225 12.27 5.26 -10.67
CA GLU A 225 12.26 4.14 -9.72
C GLU A 225 11.15 3.13 -10.05
N LYS A 226 11.20 1.96 -9.41
CA LYS A 226 10.23 0.89 -9.64
C LYS A 226 9.49 0.52 -8.36
N TYR A 227 8.17 0.38 -8.48
CA TYR A 227 7.36 -0.13 -7.38
C TYR A 227 7.26 -1.65 -7.41
N GLY A 228 7.24 -2.24 -6.23
CA GLY A 228 6.96 -3.64 -5.98
C GLY A 228 6.13 -3.84 -4.73
N ILE A 229 5.65 -5.05 -4.55
CA ILE A 229 4.96 -5.46 -3.33
C ILE A 229 6.00 -6.03 -2.39
N ALA A 230 6.09 -5.48 -1.19
CA ALA A 230 7.05 -5.93 -0.18
C ALA A 230 6.39 -6.90 0.80
N PHE A 231 6.94 -8.09 0.89
CA PHE A 231 6.59 -9.10 1.87
C PHE A 231 7.68 -9.20 2.92
N LYS A 232 7.32 -9.69 4.11
CA LYS A 232 8.32 -10.00 5.15
C LYS A 232 9.44 -10.86 4.57
N LYS A 233 10.69 -10.52 4.88
CA LYS A 233 11.85 -11.24 4.35
C LYS A 233 11.74 -12.74 4.63
N GLY A 234 11.86 -13.53 3.55
CA GLY A 234 11.73 -14.99 3.57
C GLY A 234 10.29 -15.52 3.38
N ASN A 235 9.27 -14.66 3.25
CA ASN A 235 7.89 -15.09 2.97
C ASN A 235 7.67 -15.32 1.46
N ASP A 236 8.48 -16.22 0.89
CA ASP A 236 8.44 -16.55 -0.54
C ASP A 236 7.13 -17.24 -0.95
N ALA A 237 6.52 -18.00 -0.05
CA ALA A 237 5.31 -18.75 -0.36
C ALA A 237 4.14 -17.79 -0.69
N LEU A 238 3.90 -16.79 0.16
CA LEU A 238 2.84 -15.81 -0.08
C LEU A 238 3.17 -14.92 -1.29
N ARG A 239 4.44 -14.46 -1.37
CA ARG A 239 4.91 -13.68 -2.52
C ARG A 239 4.66 -14.39 -3.85
N ASN A 240 5.00 -15.69 -3.94
CA ASN A 240 4.79 -16.46 -5.15
C ASN A 240 3.31 -16.58 -5.49
N GLN A 241 2.45 -16.85 -4.50
CA GLN A 241 1.01 -16.97 -4.71
C GLN A 241 0.39 -15.65 -5.22
N VAL A 242 0.80 -14.51 -4.65
CA VAL A 242 0.37 -13.18 -5.12
C VAL A 242 0.91 -12.90 -6.52
N GLN A 243 2.20 -13.22 -6.77
CA GLN A 243 2.83 -13.01 -8.07
C GLN A 243 2.19 -13.84 -9.17
N ASP A 244 1.92 -15.13 -8.91
CA ASP A 244 1.26 -16.01 -9.88
C ASP A 244 -0.11 -15.46 -10.28
N THR A 245 -0.86 -14.95 -9.30
CA THR A 245 -2.17 -14.31 -9.56
C THR A 245 -2.03 -13.00 -10.34
N LEU A 246 -1.02 -12.19 -10.05
CA LEU A 246 -0.73 -10.98 -10.82
C LEU A 246 -0.34 -11.32 -12.26
N ASP A 247 0.48 -12.35 -12.48
CA ASP A 247 0.85 -12.80 -13.83
C ASP A 247 -0.40 -13.24 -14.62
N GLU A 248 -1.38 -13.91 -13.99
CA GLU A 248 -2.68 -14.20 -14.60
C GLU A 248 -3.46 -12.92 -14.94
N MET A 249 -3.46 -11.92 -14.04
CA MET A 249 -4.14 -10.64 -14.26
C MET A 249 -3.53 -9.83 -15.40
N TYR A 250 -2.23 -9.93 -15.59
CA TYR A 250 -1.57 -9.38 -16.79
C TYR A 250 -1.99 -10.11 -18.06
N ALA A 251 -1.99 -11.45 -18.02
CA ALA A 251 -2.31 -12.27 -19.19
C ALA A 251 -3.75 -12.06 -19.69
N ASP A 252 -4.70 -11.81 -18.81
CA ASP A 252 -6.12 -11.60 -19.18
C ASP A 252 -6.53 -10.12 -19.30
N GLY A 253 -5.56 -9.18 -19.15
CA GLY A 253 -5.80 -7.73 -19.31
C GLY A 253 -6.50 -7.07 -18.13
N THR A 254 -6.60 -7.75 -16.97
CA THR A 254 -7.24 -7.17 -15.78
C THR A 254 -6.43 -6.02 -15.20
N VAL A 255 -5.07 -6.14 -15.20
CA VAL A 255 -4.20 -5.05 -14.74
C VAL A 255 -4.44 -3.79 -15.59
N ASP A 256 -4.45 -3.93 -16.93
CA ASP A 256 -4.70 -2.80 -17.83
C ASP A 256 -6.09 -2.19 -17.60
N LYS A 257 -7.10 -3.02 -17.40
CA LYS A 257 -8.47 -2.56 -17.11
C LYS A 257 -8.54 -1.76 -15.81
N ILE A 258 -7.84 -2.17 -14.77
CA ILE A 258 -7.77 -1.43 -13.51
C ILE A 258 -6.99 -0.13 -13.72
N ALA A 259 -5.83 -0.16 -14.39
CA ALA A 259 -5.01 1.01 -14.69
C ALA A 259 -5.78 2.07 -15.47
N GLN A 260 -6.61 1.67 -16.44
CA GLN A 260 -7.43 2.58 -17.25
C GLN A 260 -8.43 3.42 -16.44
N LYS A 261 -8.86 2.98 -15.27
CA LYS A 261 -9.69 3.79 -14.36
C LYS A 261 -8.97 5.05 -13.88
N TYR A 262 -7.66 5.00 -13.86
CA TYR A 262 -6.77 6.05 -13.38
C TYR A 262 -5.97 6.70 -14.53
N SER A 263 -6.44 6.58 -15.79
CA SER A 263 -5.75 7.11 -16.97
C SER A 263 -5.59 8.63 -16.94
N ALA A 264 -6.50 9.35 -16.31
CA ALA A 264 -6.37 10.80 -16.11
C ALA A 264 -5.13 11.20 -15.31
N TYR A 265 -4.52 10.24 -14.59
CA TYR A 265 -3.36 10.48 -13.72
C TYR A 265 -2.07 9.83 -14.23
N GLY A 266 -2.10 9.28 -15.46
CA GLY A 266 -0.91 8.67 -16.09
C GLY A 266 -0.58 7.26 -15.58
N ILE A 267 -1.53 6.56 -14.95
CA ILE A 267 -1.26 5.21 -14.41
C ILE A 267 -0.98 4.18 -15.50
N PRO A 268 -1.73 4.12 -16.62
CA PRO A 268 -1.45 3.14 -17.68
C PRO A 268 -0.03 3.21 -18.24
N GLU A 269 0.54 4.42 -18.33
CA GLU A 269 1.88 4.68 -18.87
C GLU A 269 3.00 4.17 -17.95
N GLY A 270 2.72 4.02 -16.66
CA GLY A 270 3.68 3.51 -15.67
C GLY A 270 3.64 1.98 -15.49
N VAL A 271 2.55 1.31 -15.91
CA VAL A 271 2.42 -0.15 -15.74
C VAL A 271 3.53 -0.89 -16.47
N ILE A 272 4.21 -1.79 -15.74
CA ILE A 272 5.22 -2.69 -16.33
C ILE A 272 4.49 -3.94 -16.80
N THR A 273 4.53 -4.19 -18.10
CA THR A 273 4.04 -5.47 -18.66
C THR A 273 5.18 -6.50 -18.59
N PRO A 274 4.96 -7.69 -18.00
CA PRO A 274 5.96 -8.75 -17.86
C PRO A 274 6.48 -9.27 -19.20
#